data_0d6c8cc7e01b570c43bda06d82a84d96
#
_entry.id   0d6c8cc7e01b570c43bda06d82a84d96
#
_cell.length_a   1.000
_cell.length_b   1.000
_cell.length_c   1.000
_cell.angle_alpha   90.00
_cell.angle_beta   90.00
_cell.angle_gamma   90.00
#
_symmetry.space_group_name_H-M   'P 1'
#
loop_
_entity.id
_entity.type
_entity.pdbx_description
1 polymer ?
#
loop_
_entity_poly.entity_id
_entity_poly.type
_entity_poly.pdbx_seq_one_letter_code
_entity_poly.pdbx_strand_id
1 'polypeptide(L)'
;MYLKQIEIRGFKSFADRTVLELQPGMTAVVGPNGCGKSNIVDAIRWVLGEQSAKALRGASMQDVIFEGTDTRKALPTSEVVLTFTDCEKELGTAFNEVAVSRRVSRDGGSDYFINSKSARLKDVQRLFANTGVGRVSYSFMLQGQIDQILSTNASERRTIFEERSEKKPK
;
A
#
# COMPACT_ATOMS: atom_id res chain seq x y z
N MET A 1 10.63 -13.07 -5.08
CA MET A 1 9.34 -12.33 -5.25
C MET A 1 9.62 -10.87 -5.52
N TYR A 2 8.90 -10.23 -6.43
CA TYR A 2 8.88 -8.77 -6.60
C TYR A 2 7.49 -8.29 -7.04
N LEU A 3 7.20 -7.01 -6.82
CA LEU A 3 5.96 -6.37 -7.26
C LEU A 3 6.05 -6.12 -8.78
N LYS A 4 5.28 -6.89 -9.55
CA LYS A 4 5.28 -6.85 -11.02
C LYS A 4 4.38 -5.74 -11.56
N GLN A 5 3.23 -5.52 -10.92
CA GLN A 5 2.22 -4.60 -11.44
C GLN A 5 1.43 -3.95 -10.31
N ILE A 6 1.10 -2.68 -10.51
CA ILE A 6 0.15 -1.93 -9.69
C ILE A 6 -0.98 -1.48 -10.62
N GLU A 7 -2.20 -1.86 -10.31
CA GLU A 7 -3.39 -1.34 -10.97
C GLU A 7 -4.17 -0.48 -9.97
N ILE A 8 -4.48 0.75 -10.36
CA ILE A 8 -5.15 1.75 -9.53
C ILE A 8 -6.38 2.26 -10.28
N ARG A 9 -7.52 2.30 -9.60
CA ARG A 9 -8.76 2.87 -10.14
C ARG A 9 -9.53 3.58 -9.05
N GLY A 10 -9.91 4.83 -9.33
CA GLY A 10 -10.71 5.62 -8.38
C GLY A 10 -10.00 5.96 -7.08
N PHE A 11 -8.67 5.90 -7.02
CA PHE A 11 -7.89 6.13 -5.82
C PHE A 11 -7.24 7.52 -5.85
N LYS A 12 -7.65 8.39 -4.95
CA LYS A 12 -7.15 9.78 -4.82
C LYS A 12 -7.14 10.52 -6.15
N SER A 13 -5.97 10.80 -6.75
CA SER A 13 -5.85 11.48 -8.04
C SER A 13 -6.05 10.58 -9.26
N PHE A 14 -6.13 9.27 -9.08
CA PHE A 14 -6.29 8.29 -10.16
C PHE A 14 -7.77 8.00 -10.41
N ALA A 15 -8.45 8.82 -11.21
CA ALA A 15 -9.84 8.62 -11.57
C ALA A 15 -10.01 7.40 -12.49
N ASP A 16 -9.22 7.32 -13.54
CA ASP A 16 -9.26 6.25 -14.53
C ASP A 16 -8.39 5.06 -14.09
N ARG A 17 -8.65 3.90 -14.69
CA ARG A 17 -7.81 2.73 -14.50
C ARG A 17 -6.39 3.04 -15.00
N THR A 18 -5.45 3.04 -14.08
CA THR A 18 -4.02 3.26 -14.34
C THR A 18 -3.26 1.99 -14.00
N VAL A 19 -2.45 1.51 -14.93
CA VAL A 19 -1.61 0.32 -14.76
C VAL A 19 -0.15 0.73 -14.84
N LEU A 20 0.61 0.36 -13.81
CA LEU A 20 2.05 0.55 -13.73
C LEU A 20 2.72 -0.81 -13.72
N GLU A 21 3.47 -1.12 -14.78
CA GLU A 21 4.29 -2.32 -14.87
C GLU A 21 5.68 -2.03 -14.32
N LEU A 22 6.14 -2.88 -13.41
CA LEU A 22 7.42 -2.75 -12.74
C LEU A 22 8.34 -3.88 -13.20
N GLN A 23 9.61 -3.55 -13.38
CA GLN A 23 10.64 -4.53 -13.73
C GLN A 23 11.37 -5.00 -12.46
N PRO A 24 12.03 -6.18 -12.50
CA PRO A 24 12.93 -6.59 -11.42
C PRO A 24 14.01 -5.54 -11.15
N GLY A 25 14.36 -5.35 -9.88
CA GLY A 25 15.37 -4.38 -9.47
C GLY A 25 14.77 -3.06 -8.99
N MET A 26 15.37 -1.94 -9.36
CA MET A 26 14.99 -0.61 -8.90
C MET A 26 14.14 0.10 -9.94
N THR A 27 12.99 0.60 -9.53
CA THR A 27 12.11 1.45 -10.34
C THR A 27 12.00 2.83 -9.70
N ALA A 28 12.20 3.89 -10.48
CA ALA A 28 12.01 5.26 -10.06
C ALA A 28 10.77 5.89 -10.72
N VAL A 29 9.91 6.49 -9.92
CA VAL A 29 8.76 7.27 -10.41
C VAL A 29 9.09 8.75 -10.31
N VAL A 30 9.23 9.40 -11.46
CA VAL A 30 9.60 10.80 -11.57
C VAL A 30 8.47 11.65 -12.16
N GLY A 31 8.44 12.93 -11.84
CA GLY A 31 7.43 13.86 -12.34
C GLY A 31 7.37 15.13 -11.49
N PRO A 32 6.63 16.16 -11.93
CA PRO A 32 6.46 17.42 -11.20
C PRO A 32 5.74 17.23 -9.86
N ASN A 33 5.78 18.26 -9.01
CA ASN A 33 5.02 18.25 -7.76
C ASN A 33 3.51 18.24 -8.05
N GLY A 34 2.75 17.52 -7.23
CA GLY A 34 1.30 17.41 -7.37
C GLY A 34 0.79 16.37 -8.39
N CYS A 35 1.65 15.72 -9.19
CA CYS A 35 1.22 14.75 -10.21
C CYS A 35 0.82 13.36 -9.65
N GLY A 36 0.74 13.18 -8.34
CA GLY A 36 0.25 11.92 -7.74
C GLY A 36 1.32 10.88 -7.40
N LYS A 37 2.63 11.17 -7.51
CA LYS A 37 3.70 10.21 -7.15
C LYS A 37 3.52 9.59 -5.77
N SER A 38 3.25 10.40 -4.77
CA SER A 38 3.02 9.92 -3.40
C SER A 38 1.75 9.09 -3.25
N ASN A 39 0.77 9.26 -4.14
CA ASN A 39 -0.46 8.48 -4.12
C ASN A 39 -0.23 7.02 -4.57
N ILE A 40 0.83 6.76 -5.35
CA ILE A 40 1.24 5.39 -5.70
C ILE A 40 1.72 4.65 -4.44
N VAL A 41 2.56 5.30 -3.63
CA VAL A 41 3.03 4.74 -2.35
C VAL A 41 1.86 4.52 -1.38
N ASP A 42 0.94 5.48 -1.31
CA ASP A 42 -0.26 5.35 -0.49
C ASP A 42 -1.13 4.17 -0.96
N ALA A 43 -1.28 3.97 -2.26
CA ALA A 43 -2.03 2.86 -2.83
C ALA A 43 -1.42 1.50 -2.43
N ILE A 44 -0.10 1.36 -2.52
CA ILE A 44 0.58 0.13 -2.11
C ILE A 44 0.37 -0.12 -0.61
N ARG A 45 0.63 0.88 0.25
CA ARG A 45 0.43 0.77 1.69
C ARG A 45 -1.00 0.40 2.05
N TRP A 46 -1.96 1.01 1.37
CA TRP A 46 -3.37 0.79 1.60
C TRP A 46 -3.78 -0.66 1.36
N VAL A 47 -3.34 -1.27 0.25
CA VAL A 47 -3.60 -2.69 -0.05
C VAL A 47 -2.89 -3.62 0.95
N LEU A 48 -1.67 -3.28 1.35
CA LEU A 48 -0.89 -4.10 2.30
C LEU A 48 -1.39 -3.98 3.75
N GLY A 49 -2.46 -3.22 3.99
CA GLY A 49 -3.17 -3.25 5.27
C GLY A 49 -3.09 -1.99 6.11
N GLU A 50 -2.71 -0.84 5.54
CA GLU A 50 -2.80 0.42 6.26
C GLU A 50 -4.27 0.73 6.62
N GLN A 51 -4.54 0.90 7.91
CA GLN A 51 -5.86 1.19 8.45
C GLN A 51 -6.02 2.64 8.92
N SER A 52 -4.92 3.38 9.02
CA SER A 52 -4.96 4.78 9.44
C SER A 52 -5.26 5.67 8.24
N ALA A 53 -6.42 6.31 8.24
CA ALA A 53 -6.75 7.34 7.25
C ALA A 53 -5.72 8.49 7.28
N LYS A 54 -5.29 8.90 8.48
CA LYS A 54 -4.28 9.93 8.68
C LYS A 54 -2.93 9.55 8.05
N ALA A 55 -2.51 8.29 8.14
CA ALA A 55 -1.30 7.80 7.49
C ALA A 55 -1.39 7.83 5.96
N LEU A 56 -2.60 7.82 5.43
CA LEU A 56 -2.91 8.01 4.01
C LEU A 56 -3.30 9.47 3.69
N ARG A 57 -3.06 10.41 4.61
CA ARG A 57 -3.33 11.84 4.42
C ARG A 57 -4.82 12.18 4.20
N GLY A 58 -5.73 11.39 4.79
CA GLY A 58 -7.16 11.60 4.82
C GLY A 58 -7.70 11.75 6.25
N ALA A 59 -8.91 12.21 6.40
CA ALA A 59 -9.66 12.24 7.66
C ALA A 59 -10.41 10.92 7.88
N SER A 60 -10.94 10.35 6.82
CA SER A 60 -11.67 9.08 6.79
C SER A 60 -11.09 8.12 5.74
N MET A 61 -11.41 6.83 5.85
CA MET A 61 -10.93 5.84 4.87
C MET A 61 -11.57 6.06 3.49
N GLN A 62 -12.74 6.65 3.43
CA GLN A 62 -13.43 6.99 2.19
C GLN A 62 -12.73 8.10 1.39
N ASP A 63 -11.90 8.91 2.05
CA ASP A 63 -11.13 9.99 1.40
C ASP A 63 -10.06 9.46 0.42
N VAL A 64 -9.83 8.15 0.38
CA VAL A 64 -9.02 7.55 -0.67
C VAL A 64 -9.76 7.44 -1.99
N ILE A 65 -11.10 7.56 -1.99
CA ILE A 65 -11.91 7.50 -3.21
C ILE A 65 -11.80 8.84 -3.94
N PHE A 66 -11.65 8.78 -5.26
CA PHE A 66 -11.60 9.98 -6.10
C PHE A 66 -12.86 10.83 -5.93
N GLU A 67 -12.69 12.05 -5.44
CA GLU A 67 -13.80 12.96 -5.10
C GLU A 67 -14.39 13.73 -6.28
N GLY A 68 -13.74 13.61 -7.45
CA GLY A 68 -14.12 14.40 -8.61
C GLY A 68 -13.27 15.65 -8.77
N THR A 69 -13.52 16.33 -9.85
CA THR A 69 -12.96 17.66 -10.21
C THR A 69 -14.06 18.47 -10.90
N ASP A 70 -13.79 19.71 -11.25
CA ASP A 70 -14.72 20.56 -12.02
C ASP A 70 -15.20 19.91 -13.33
N THR A 71 -14.37 19.01 -13.90
CA THR A 71 -14.64 18.34 -15.18
C THR A 71 -14.98 16.85 -15.05
N ARG A 72 -14.81 16.25 -13.88
CA ARG A 72 -15.01 14.80 -13.66
C ARG A 72 -15.86 14.55 -12.41
N LYS A 73 -16.85 13.68 -12.53
CA LYS A 73 -17.69 13.29 -11.39
C LYS A 73 -16.90 12.44 -10.39
N ALA A 74 -17.26 12.56 -9.12
CA ALA A 74 -16.80 11.68 -8.06
C ALA A 74 -17.12 10.22 -8.38
N LEU A 75 -16.26 9.31 -7.97
CA LEU A 75 -16.47 7.87 -8.15
C LEU A 75 -17.12 7.26 -6.89
N PRO A 76 -17.90 6.19 -7.05
CA PRO A 76 -18.54 5.50 -5.92
C PRO A 76 -17.57 4.58 -5.18
N THR A 77 -16.51 4.14 -5.84
CA THR A 77 -15.58 3.13 -5.30
C THR A 77 -14.14 3.45 -5.69
N SER A 78 -13.22 2.92 -4.88
CA SER A 78 -11.80 2.86 -5.19
C SER A 78 -11.33 1.41 -5.12
N GLU A 79 -10.48 1.01 -6.04
CA GLU A 79 -9.86 -0.31 -6.06
C GLU A 79 -8.39 -0.21 -6.46
N VAL A 80 -7.54 -0.94 -5.74
CA VAL A 80 -6.13 -1.09 -6.07
C VAL A 80 -5.78 -2.56 -6.04
N VAL A 81 -5.05 -3.00 -7.06
CA VAL A 81 -4.55 -4.37 -7.19
C VAL A 81 -3.03 -4.34 -7.27
N LEU A 82 -2.39 -5.16 -6.44
CA LEU A 82 -0.94 -5.41 -6.46
C LEU A 82 -0.71 -6.84 -6.94
N THR A 83 0.03 -7.00 -8.02
CA THR A 83 0.41 -8.31 -8.54
C THR A 83 1.88 -8.56 -8.28
N PHE A 84 2.17 -9.60 -7.51
CA PHE A 84 3.50 -10.09 -7.20
C PHE A 84 3.81 -11.31 -8.05
N THR A 85 5.07 -11.46 -8.45
CA THR A 85 5.55 -12.65 -9.18
C THR A 85 6.76 -13.27 -8.48
N ASP A 86 7.16 -14.47 -8.89
CA ASP A 86 8.17 -15.31 -8.24
C ASP A 86 7.82 -15.61 -6.77
N CYS A 87 6.53 -15.91 -6.54
CA CYS A 87 5.94 -16.02 -5.21
C CYS A 87 6.12 -17.39 -4.54
N GLU A 88 6.39 -18.46 -5.30
CA GLU A 88 6.35 -19.85 -4.83
C GLU A 88 7.18 -20.08 -3.56
N LYS A 89 8.44 -19.67 -3.57
CA LYS A 89 9.34 -19.91 -2.43
C LYS A 89 9.07 -18.99 -1.25
N GLU A 90 8.81 -17.72 -1.52
CA GLU A 90 8.73 -16.69 -0.46
C GLU A 90 7.37 -16.67 0.23
N LEU A 91 6.29 -16.94 -0.51
CA LEU A 91 4.94 -17.02 0.04
C LEU A 91 4.51 -18.44 0.40
N GLY A 92 5.30 -19.47 0.04
CA GLY A 92 4.94 -20.86 0.28
C GLY A 92 3.66 -21.28 -0.45
N THR A 93 3.41 -20.74 -1.64
CA THR A 93 2.22 -20.99 -2.45
C THR A 93 2.58 -21.79 -3.70
N ALA A 94 1.62 -22.52 -4.25
CA ALA A 94 1.79 -23.21 -5.54
C ALA A 94 1.68 -22.25 -6.75
N PHE A 95 1.41 -20.97 -6.53
CA PHE A 95 1.21 -19.99 -7.58
C PHE A 95 2.47 -19.13 -7.76
N ASN A 96 2.95 -19.03 -8.99
CA ASN A 96 4.04 -18.13 -9.32
C ASN A 96 3.64 -16.66 -9.19
N GLU A 97 2.38 -16.33 -9.50
CA GLU A 97 1.84 -14.98 -9.35
C GLU A 97 0.72 -14.95 -8.29
N VAL A 98 0.74 -13.90 -7.46
CA VAL A 98 -0.27 -13.63 -6.46
C VAL A 98 -0.73 -12.18 -6.59
N ALA A 99 -2.03 -12.00 -6.81
CA ALA A 99 -2.68 -10.71 -6.84
C ALA A 99 -3.37 -10.44 -5.50
N VAL A 100 -3.07 -9.32 -4.87
CA VAL A 100 -3.74 -8.84 -3.67
C VAL A 100 -4.43 -7.54 -4.00
N SER A 101 -5.71 -7.43 -3.67
CA SER A 101 -6.45 -6.18 -3.90
C SER A 101 -7.27 -5.76 -2.70
N ARG A 102 -7.53 -4.46 -2.66
CA ARG A 102 -8.46 -3.85 -1.72
C ARG A 102 -9.42 -2.96 -2.49
N ARG A 103 -10.69 -3.04 -2.10
CA ARG A 103 -11.77 -2.17 -2.60
C ARG A 103 -12.43 -1.46 -1.44
N VAL A 104 -12.78 -0.21 -1.61
CA VAL A 104 -13.60 0.56 -0.68
C VAL A 104 -14.72 1.26 -1.44
N SER A 105 -15.87 1.37 -0.82
CA SER A 105 -17.04 2.09 -1.35
C SER A 105 -17.45 3.21 -0.41
N ARG A 106 -18.17 4.21 -0.94
CA ARG A 106 -18.61 5.39 -0.17
C ARG A 106 -19.61 5.06 0.92
N ASP A 107 -20.31 3.94 0.81
CA ASP A 107 -21.21 3.40 1.85
C ASP A 107 -20.47 2.78 3.05
N GLY A 108 -19.13 2.74 3.01
CA GLY A 108 -18.28 2.26 4.09
C GLY A 108 -17.80 0.81 3.95
N GLY A 109 -18.22 0.09 2.89
CA GLY A 109 -17.70 -1.25 2.59
C GLY A 109 -16.19 -1.22 2.28
N SER A 110 -15.43 -2.15 2.88
CA SER A 110 -13.99 -2.30 2.63
C SER A 110 -13.63 -3.78 2.56
N ASP A 111 -13.31 -4.25 1.38
CA ASP A 111 -13.07 -5.66 1.07
C ASP A 111 -11.65 -5.89 0.60
N TYR A 112 -11.09 -7.02 1.01
CA TYR A 112 -9.81 -7.54 0.53
C TYR A 112 -10.01 -8.77 -0.33
N PHE A 113 -9.11 -8.98 -1.29
CA PHE A 113 -9.10 -10.16 -2.14
C PHE A 113 -7.67 -10.66 -2.33
N ILE A 114 -7.51 -11.99 -2.40
CA ILE A 114 -6.28 -12.68 -2.80
C ILE A 114 -6.64 -13.56 -3.99
N ASN A 115 -6.00 -13.36 -5.14
CA ASN A 115 -6.32 -14.04 -6.39
C ASN A 115 -7.84 -14.04 -6.69
N SER A 116 -8.45 -12.84 -6.56
CA SER A 116 -9.90 -12.61 -6.76
C SER A 116 -10.84 -13.32 -5.77
N LYS A 117 -10.32 -14.04 -4.79
CA LYS A 117 -11.10 -14.63 -3.72
C LYS A 117 -11.19 -13.67 -2.55
N SER A 118 -12.37 -13.51 -1.97
CA SER A 118 -12.58 -12.69 -0.77
C SER A 118 -11.65 -13.16 0.36
N ALA A 119 -11.00 -12.22 1.00
CA ALA A 119 -10.03 -12.45 2.06
C ALA A 119 -10.24 -11.44 3.20
N ARG A 120 -9.66 -11.71 4.35
CA ARG A 120 -9.62 -10.78 5.47
C ARG A 120 -8.27 -10.06 5.52
N LEU A 121 -8.24 -8.90 6.16
CA LEU A 121 -6.97 -8.19 6.41
C LEU A 121 -5.91 -9.12 7.03
N LYS A 122 -6.30 -9.96 7.99
CA LYS A 122 -5.38 -10.92 8.63
C LYS A 122 -4.78 -11.92 7.65
N ASP A 123 -5.52 -12.31 6.61
CA ASP A 123 -5.04 -13.25 5.60
C ASP A 123 -3.99 -12.59 4.71
N VAL A 124 -4.20 -11.33 4.33
CA VAL A 124 -3.19 -10.51 3.63
C VAL A 124 -1.94 -10.32 4.50
N GLN A 125 -2.11 -9.99 5.77
CA GLN A 125 -0.99 -9.83 6.70
C GLN A 125 -0.19 -11.13 6.89
N ARG A 126 -0.86 -12.28 6.98
CA ARG A 126 -0.23 -13.60 7.07
C ARG A 126 0.54 -13.96 5.80
N LEU A 127 -0.04 -13.66 4.64
CA LEU A 127 0.58 -13.93 3.35
C LEU A 127 1.98 -13.30 3.26
N PHE A 128 2.14 -12.08 3.77
CA PHE A 128 3.42 -11.35 3.72
C PHE A 128 4.24 -11.39 5.01
N ALA A 129 3.80 -12.12 6.04
CA ALA A 129 4.41 -12.06 7.38
C ALA A 129 5.91 -12.38 7.40
N ASN A 130 6.36 -13.28 6.51
CA ASN A 130 7.74 -13.75 6.45
C ASN A 130 8.57 -13.14 5.31
N THR A 131 7.99 -12.25 4.51
CA THR A 131 8.63 -11.72 3.30
C THR A 131 9.32 -10.36 3.51
N GLY A 132 9.22 -9.78 4.70
CA GLY A 132 9.64 -8.39 4.96
C GLY A 132 8.68 -7.33 4.42
N VAL A 133 7.76 -7.69 3.55
CA VAL A 133 6.73 -6.79 2.96
C VAL A 133 5.50 -6.66 3.89
N GLY A 134 5.28 -7.64 4.76
CA GLY A 134 4.05 -7.80 5.56
C GLY A 134 3.82 -6.80 6.68
N ARG A 135 4.79 -5.97 7.00
CA ARG A 135 4.62 -4.86 7.95
C ARG A 135 4.89 -3.56 7.22
N VAL A 136 3.85 -2.80 6.97
CA VAL A 136 3.88 -1.52 6.26
C VAL A 136 4.98 -0.58 6.78
N SER A 137 5.25 -0.58 8.08
CA SER A 137 6.26 0.27 8.72
C SER A 137 7.72 -0.08 8.39
N TYR A 138 8.02 -1.28 7.88
CA TYR A 138 9.41 -1.67 7.58
C TYR A 138 9.78 -1.55 6.11
N SER A 139 8.79 -1.64 5.23
CA SER A 139 9.01 -1.68 3.79
C SER A 139 8.90 -0.30 3.14
N PHE A 140 8.42 0.70 3.89
CA PHE A 140 8.21 2.06 3.37
C PHE A 140 9.01 3.07 4.17
N MET A 141 9.88 3.79 3.48
CA MET A 141 10.51 5.00 3.99
C MET A 141 9.69 6.21 3.54
N LEU A 142 8.95 6.80 4.45
CA LEU A 142 8.18 8.01 4.17
C LEU A 142 9.08 9.24 4.21
N GLN A 143 8.65 10.28 3.50
CA GLN A 143 9.29 11.59 3.55
C GLN A 143 9.38 12.07 5.01
N GLY A 144 10.57 12.50 5.44
CA GLY A 144 10.85 12.92 6.82
C GLY A 144 11.24 11.81 7.79
N GLN A 145 11.01 10.53 7.48
CA GLN A 145 11.47 9.43 8.35
C GLN A 145 12.98 9.22 8.30
N ILE A 146 13.61 9.53 7.18
CA ILE A 146 15.07 9.47 7.05
C ILE A 146 15.71 10.48 7.99
N ASP A 147 15.17 11.70 8.06
CA ASP A 147 15.67 12.76 8.95
C ASP A 147 15.55 12.34 10.42
N GLN A 148 14.49 11.65 10.80
CA GLN A 148 14.31 11.10 12.16
C GLN A 148 15.32 9.97 12.46
N ILE A 149 15.63 9.10 11.50
CA ILE A 149 16.64 8.04 11.65
C ILE A 149 18.04 8.63 11.74
N LEU A 150 18.31 9.69 10.99
CA LEU A 150 19.59 10.42 10.98
C LEU A 150 19.67 11.46 12.09
N SER A 151 18.60 11.72 12.83
CA SER A 151 18.56 12.64 13.94
C SER A 151 19.68 12.31 14.96
N THR A 152 20.37 13.34 15.40
CA THR A 152 21.36 13.24 16.47
C THR A 152 20.72 12.97 17.83
N ASN A 153 19.39 13.15 17.94
CA ASN A 153 18.64 12.91 19.16
C ASN A 153 18.41 11.42 19.39
N ALA A 154 19.07 10.88 20.41
CA ALA A 154 19.01 9.46 20.76
C ALA A 154 17.59 8.97 21.12
N SER A 155 16.73 9.83 21.69
CA SER A 155 15.35 9.51 22.05
C SER A 155 14.47 9.33 20.81
N GLU A 156 14.61 10.15 19.79
CA GLU A 156 13.88 10.02 18.54
C GLU A 156 14.24 8.75 17.79
N ARG A 157 15.53 8.41 17.73
CA ARG A 157 16.00 7.15 17.15
C ARG A 157 15.48 5.95 17.90
N ARG A 158 15.50 6.01 19.24
CA ARG A 158 15.03 4.94 20.11
C ARG A 158 13.56 4.62 19.87
N THR A 159 12.69 5.62 19.73
CA THR A 159 11.27 5.43 19.43
C THR A 159 11.07 4.63 18.15
N ILE A 160 11.84 4.92 17.08
CA ILE A 160 11.76 4.19 15.82
C ILE A 160 12.21 2.73 15.97
N PHE A 161 13.24 2.47 16.77
CA PHE A 161 13.74 1.11 17.02
C PHE A 161 12.85 0.33 17.98
N GLU A 162 12.25 0.98 18.98
CA GLU A 162 11.33 0.35 19.94
C GLU A 162 9.98 0.02 19.28
N GLU A 163 9.39 0.89 18.48
CA GLU A 163 8.23 0.54 17.65
C GLU A 163 8.50 -0.67 16.75
N ARG A 164 9.76 -0.89 16.40
CA ARG A 164 10.22 -2.06 15.64
C ARG A 164 10.38 -3.32 16.50
N SER A 165 10.71 -3.20 17.77
CA SER A 165 11.02 -4.34 18.66
C SER A 165 9.82 -4.85 19.45
N GLU A 166 8.86 -4.02 19.82
CA GLU A 166 7.73 -4.39 20.68
C GLU A 166 6.64 -5.24 20.01
N LYS A 167 6.75 -5.55 18.73
CA LYS A 167 5.78 -6.36 17.99
C LYS A 167 6.28 -7.76 17.60
N LYS A 168 7.10 -8.41 18.45
CA LYS A 168 7.26 -9.87 18.32
C LYS A 168 5.97 -10.52 18.85
N PRO A 169 5.24 -11.30 18.02
CA PRO A 169 4.12 -12.09 18.54
C PRO A 169 4.67 -13.14 19.52
N LYS A 170 4.03 -13.23 20.70
CA LYS A 170 4.14 -14.41 21.57
C LYS A 170 3.49 -15.60 20.89
#